data_bb7ff94912888c877b061ff8393c28df
#
_entry.id   bb7ff94912888c877b061ff8393c28df
#
_cell.length_a   1.000
_cell.length_b   1.000
_cell.length_c   1.000
_cell.angle_alpha   90.00
_cell.angle_beta   90.00
_cell.angle_gamma   90.00
#
_symmetry.space_group_name_H-M   'P 1'
#
loop_
_entity.id
_entity.type
_entity.pdbx_description
1 polymer ?
#
loop_
_entity_poly.entity_id
_entity_poly.type
_entity_poly.pdbx_seq_one_letter_code
_entity_poly.pdbx_strand_id
1 'polypeptide(L)'
;MRYCILYVIIDGMKTKADKLKAQPAPFPEKVAGFMPVARGSLALVRKACGKPGCRACKSGRKHPAWLFVYREGGKQKSRHVPAQCAPLMKLAIENGRKLEQAICAEGLAYLDSLVAEAAR
;
A
#
# COMPACT_ATOMS: atom_id res chain seq x y z
N MET A 1 -14.33 -2.57 -7.36
CA MET A 1 -13.99 -3.31 -6.15
C MET A 1 -15.23 -3.59 -5.35
N ARG A 2 -15.34 -4.83 -4.90
CA ARG A 2 -16.51 -5.27 -4.13
C ARG A 2 -16.71 -4.47 -2.85
N TYR A 3 -15.63 -4.14 -2.18
CA TYR A 3 -15.71 -3.43 -0.91
C TYR A 3 -16.30 -2.03 -1.05
N CYS A 4 -16.01 -1.36 -2.15
CA CYS A 4 -16.56 -0.03 -2.39
C CYS A 4 -18.07 -0.07 -2.57
N ILE A 5 -18.56 -1.08 -3.28
CA ILE A 5 -20.00 -1.26 -3.50
C ILE A 5 -20.72 -1.52 -2.18
N LEU A 6 -20.20 -2.43 -1.37
CA LEU A 6 -20.76 -2.73 -0.06
C LEU A 6 -20.72 -1.51 0.85
N TYR A 7 -19.64 -0.74 0.78
CA TYR A 7 -19.50 0.46 1.57
C TYR A 7 -20.57 1.48 1.22
N VAL A 8 -20.83 1.68 -0.06
CA VAL A 8 -21.87 2.59 -0.53
C VAL A 8 -23.24 2.17 -0.03
N ILE A 9 -23.55 0.88 -0.05
CA ILE A 9 -24.81 0.36 0.47
C ILE A 9 -24.94 0.66 1.96
N ILE A 10 -23.86 0.46 2.73
CA ILE A 10 -23.85 0.75 4.15
C ILE A 10 -24.08 2.25 4.40
N ASP A 11 -23.45 3.10 3.60
CA ASP A 11 -23.64 4.55 3.71
C ASP A 11 -25.07 4.95 3.45
N GLY A 12 -25.76 4.27 2.54
CA GLY A 12 -27.16 4.53 2.28
C GLY A 12 -28.09 4.16 3.43
N MET A 13 -27.64 3.33 4.34
CA MET A 13 -28.44 2.86 5.48
C MET A 13 -28.33 3.71 6.74
N LYS A 14 -27.78 4.80 6.69
CA LYS A 14 -27.64 5.87 7.68
C LYS A 14 -27.95 5.58 9.16
N THR A 15 -27.90 6.48 10.00
CA THR A 15 -28.16 6.60 11.43
C THR A 15 -27.11 5.97 12.35
N LYS A 16 -26.99 4.66 12.44
CA LYS A 16 -25.98 4.04 13.30
C LYS A 16 -24.58 4.30 12.78
N ALA A 17 -24.41 4.23 11.47
CA ALA A 17 -23.13 4.51 10.85
C ALA A 17 -22.73 5.98 11.03
N ASP A 18 -23.69 6.90 10.97
CA ASP A 18 -23.42 8.31 11.19
C ASP A 18 -23.01 8.59 12.63
N LYS A 19 -23.65 7.94 13.60
CA LYS A 19 -23.25 8.08 15.00
C LYS A 19 -21.84 7.57 15.25
N LEU A 20 -21.48 6.47 14.62
CA LEU A 20 -20.14 5.92 14.75
C LEU A 20 -19.10 6.80 14.05
N LYS A 21 -19.48 7.43 12.95
CA LYS A 21 -18.60 8.38 12.26
C LYS A 21 -18.37 9.65 13.06
N ALA A 22 -19.28 9.99 13.94
CA ALA A 22 -19.15 11.17 14.80
C ALA A 22 -18.08 10.99 15.86
N GLN A 23 -17.61 9.78 16.09
CA GLN A 23 -16.50 9.57 17.00
C GLN A 23 -15.24 10.18 16.41
N PRO A 24 -14.48 10.93 17.23
CA PRO A 24 -13.22 11.50 16.74
C PRO A 24 -12.30 10.36 16.32
N ALA A 25 -12.21 10.14 15.05
CA ALA A 25 -11.31 9.14 14.51
C ALA A 25 -9.99 9.82 14.17
N PRO A 26 -8.90 9.51 14.84
CA PRO A 26 -7.60 10.03 14.44
C PRO A 26 -7.11 9.39 13.14
N PHE A 27 -7.93 8.58 12.48
CA PHE A 27 -7.52 7.87 11.28
C PHE A 27 -7.04 8.79 10.15
N PRO A 28 -7.73 9.89 9.82
CA PRO A 28 -7.22 10.81 8.80
C PRO A 28 -5.85 11.39 9.15
N GLU A 29 -5.61 11.68 10.41
CA GLU A 29 -4.32 12.16 10.88
C GLU A 29 -3.25 11.08 10.78
N LYS A 30 -3.60 9.83 11.11
CA LYS A 30 -2.70 8.71 10.96
C LYS A 30 -2.31 8.50 9.49
N VAL A 31 -3.28 8.62 8.59
CA VAL A 31 -3.03 8.48 7.15
C VAL A 31 -2.05 9.55 6.69
N ALA A 32 -2.24 10.78 7.13
CA ALA A 32 -1.34 11.88 6.78
C ALA A 32 0.09 11.61 7.26
N GLY A 33 0.24 10.96 8.42
CA GLY A 33 1.54 10.61 8.97
C GLY A 33 2.25 9.48 8.21
N PHE A 34 1.54 8.74 7.38
CA PHE A 34 2.13 7.64 6.61
C PHE A 34 2.57 8.05 5.21
N MET A 35 2.36 9.29 4.83
CA MET A 35 2.77 9.72 3.49
C MET A 35 4.28 9.95 3.40
N PRO A 36 4.93 9.63 2.29
CA PRO A 36 4.38 8.95 1.10
C PRO A 36 4.10 7.48 1.34
N VAL A 37 3.20 6.91 0.55
CA VAL A 37 2.84 5.49 0.67
C VAL A 37 2.94 4.79 -0.68
N ALA A 38 3.28 3.49 -0.62
CA ALA A 38 3.28 2.65 -1.81
C ALA A 38 2.91 1.23 -1.38
N ARG A 39 2.22 0.53 -2.26
CA ARG A 39 1.86 -0.86 -2.03
C ARG A 39 2.58 -1.74 -3.03
N GLY A 40 3.45 -2.59 -2.53
CA GLY A 40 4.24 -3.46 -3.36
C GLY A 40 5.50 -3.89 -2.64
N SER A 41 6.48 -4.31 -3.40
CA SER A 41 7.77 -4.70 -2.85
C SER A 41 8.90 -4.19 -3.72
N LEU A 42 10.07 -4.07 -3.12
CA LEU A 42 11.25 -3.64 -3.82
C LEU A 42 12.20 -4.82 -3.95
N ALA A 43 12.61 -5.12 -5.18
CA ALA A 43 13.51 -6.22 -5.46
C ALA A 43 14.80 -5.68 -6.07
N LEU A 44 15.93 -6.18 -5.59
CA LEU A 44 17.22 -5.89 -6.19
C LEU A 44 17.56 -7.06 -7.13
N VAL A 45 17.67 -6.74 -8.40
CA VAL A 45 18.02 -7.74 -9.42
C VAL A 45 19.29 -7.31 -10.14
N ARG A 46 19.97 -8.27 -10.74
CA ARG A 46 21.13 -7.97 -11.54
C ARG A 46 20.77 -8.16 -13.00
N LYS A 47 20.94 -7.10 -13.77
CA LYS A 47 20.60 -7.11 -15.20
C LYS A 47 21.78 -6.61 -16.02
N ALA A 48 21.88 -7.14 -17.23
CA ALA A 48 22.79 -6.58 -18.21
C ALA A 48 22.30 -5.18 -18.59
N CYS A 49 23.21 -4.23 -18.69
CA CYS A 49 22.84 -2.85 -18.96
C CYS A 49 22.48 -2.59 -20.43
N GLY A 50 22.72 -3.55 -21.29
CA GLY A 50 22.46 -3.39 -22.71
C GLY A 50 23.45 -2.52 -23.45
N LYS A 51 24.42 -1.94 -22.75
CA LYS A 51 25.45 -1.14 -23.38
C LYS A 51 26.53 -2.04 -23.99
N PRO A 52 26.83 -1.94 -25.29
CA PRO A 52 27.90 -2.72 -25.87
C PRO A 52 29.25 -2.30 -25.26
N GLY A 53 30.09 -3.26 -24.97
CA GLY A 53 31.39 -3.01 -24.41
C GLY A 53 31.44 -2.81 -22.90
N CYS A 54 30.35 -3.03 -22.18
CA CYS A 54 30.34 -2.90 -20.72
C CYS A 54 31.17 -4.03 -20.09
N ARG A 55 32.26 -3.69 -19.41
CA ARG A 55 33.15 -4.66 -18.80
C ARG A 55 32.47 -5.49 -17.70
N ALA A 56 31.61 -4.84 -16.89
CA ALA A 56 30.92 -5.54 -15.83
C ALA A 56 29.98 -6.60 -16.38
N CYS A 57 29.26 -6.30 -17.45
CA CYS A 57 28.37 -7.24 -18.09
C CYS A 57 29.13 -8.39 -18.77
N LYS A 58 30.27 -8.06 -19.40
CA LYS A 58 31.11 -9.05 -20.03
C LYS A 58 31.69 -10.05 -19.02
N SER A 59 32.01 -9.61 -17.81
CA SER A 59 32.53 -10.47 -16.77
C SER A 59 31.44 -11.26 -16.06
N GLY A 60 30.18 -11.12 -16.45
CA GLY A 60 29.06 -11.80 -15.83
C GLY A 60 28.53 -11.16 -14.58
N ARG A 61 29.13 -10.04 -14.16
CA ARG A 61 28.71 -9.36 -12.92
C ARG A 61 27.35 -8.68 -13.04
N LYS A 62 26.98 -8.23 -14.23
CA LYS A 62 25.76 -7.49 -14.46
C LYS A 62 25.61 -6.30 -13.52
N HIS A 63 24.67 -5.43 -13.79
CA HIS A 63 24.45 -4.26 -12.97
C HIS A 63 23.29 -4.50 -12.01
N PRO A 64 23.41 -4.04 -10.76
CA PRO A 64 22.26 -4.08 -9.86
C PRO A 64 21.18 -3.13 -10.34
N ALA A 65 19.95 -3.56 -10.28
CA ALA A 65 18.80 -2.74 -10.64
C ALA A 65 17.70 -2.96 -9.63
N TRP A 66 17.10 -1.88 -9.19
CA TRP A 66 15.97 -1.94 -8.29
C TRP A 66 14.69 -2.00 -9.10
N LEU A 67 13.79 -2.92 -8.74
CA LEU A 67 12.46 -3.02 -9.35
C LEU A 67 11.41 -2.87 -8.27
N PHE A 68 10.43 -2.04 -8.55
CA PHE A 68 9.23 -1.95 -7.74
C PHE A 68 8.20 -2.92 -8.32
N VAL A 69 7.89 -3.98 -7.57
CA VAL A 69 6.94 -5.01 -7.99
C VAL A 69 5.60 -4.73 -7.34
N TYR A 70 4.57 -4.63 -8.14
CA TYR A 70 3.23 -4.30 -7.66
C TYR A 70 2.18 -5.06 -8.45
N ARG A 71 0.97 -5.07 -7.95
CA ARG A 71 -0.16 -5.67 -8.64
C ARG A 71 -1.16 -4.62 -9.05
N GLU A 72 -1.62 -4.72 -10.27
CA GLU A 72 -2.62 -3.83 -10.82
C GLU A 72 -3.63 -4.67 -11.62
N GLY A 73 -4.91 -4.61 -11.22
CA GLY A 73 -5.95 -5.39 -11.87
C GLY A 73 -5.73 -6.89 -11.78
N GLY A 74 -5.10 -7.37 -10.71
CA GLY A 74 -4.80 -8.79 -10.52
C GLY A 74 -3.55 -9.28 -11.23
N LYS A 75 -2.89 -8.40 -11.99
CA LYS A 75 -1.66 -8.75 -12.71
C LYS A 75 -0.45 -8.19 -11.98
N GLN A 76 0.59 -9.01 -11.89
CA GLN A 76 1.86 -8.56 -11.33
C GLN A 76 2.62 -7.76 -12.37
N LYS A 77 3.04 -6.57 -11.99
CA LYS A 77 3.83 -5.68 -12.83
C LYS A 77 5.08 -5.24 -12.09
N SER A 78 6.06 -4.80 -12.84
CA SER A 78 7.27 -4.26 -12.23
C SER A 78 7.69 -2.99 -12.97
N ARG A 79 8.39 -2.13 -12.24
CA ARG A 79 8.88 -0.89 -12.80
C ARG A 79 10.27 -0.60 -12.26
N HIS A 80 11.14 -0.13 -13.12
CA HIS A 80 12.51 0.21 -12.73
C HIS A 80 12.52 1.41 -11.78
N VAL A 81 13.32 1.29 -10.73
CA VAL A 81 13.51 2.35 -9.74
C VAL A 81 14.97 2.79 -9.80
N PRO A 82 15.24 4.06 -10.07
CA PRO A 82 16.62 4.56 -10.00
C PRO A 82 17.22 4.33 -8.62
N ALA A 83 18.51 4.04 -8.56
CA ALA A 83 19.18 3.72 -7.31
C ALA A 83 19.01 4.84 -6.26
N GLN A 84 19.02 6.08 -6.70
CA GLN A 84 18.84 7.23 -5.81
C GLN A 84 17.43 7.33 -5.23
N CYS A 85 16.47 6.70 -5.88
CA CYS A 85 15.07 6.67 -5.40
C CYS A 85 14.75 5.47 -4.53
N ALA A 86 15.62 4.45 -4.51
CA ALA A 86 15.36 3.23 -3.78
C ALA A 86 15.09 3.44 -2.28
N PRO A 87 15.88 4.25 -1.54
CA PRO A 87 15.59 4.50 -0.14
C PRO A 87 14.22 5.15 0.09
N LEU A 88 13.84 6.05 -0.80
CA LEU A 88 12.53 6.71 -0.72
C LEU A 88 11.40 5.73 -0.98
N MET A 89 11.59 4.82 -1.92
CA MET A 89 10.61 3.79 -2.19
C MET A 89 10.50 2.79 -1.04
N LYS A 90 11.61 2.46 -0.39
CA LYS A 90 11.58 1.61 0.80
C LYS A 90 10.74 2.24 1.90
N LEU A 91 10.94 3.52 2.14
CA LEU A 91 10.16 4.26 3.13
C LEU A 91 8.68 4.26 2.78
N ALA A 92 8.34 4.53 1.52
CA ALA A 92 6.96 4.54 1.06
C ALA A 92 6.30 3.17 1.24
N ILE A 93 7.02 2.10 0.95
CA ILE A 93 6.50 0.72 1.11
C ILE A 93 6.28 0.39 2.58
N GLU A 94 7.19 0.77 3.46
CA GLU A 94 7.02 0.59 4.90
C GLU A 94 5.80 1.35 5.40
N ASN A 95 5.66 2.59 4.98
CA ASN A 95 4.48 3.39 5.32
C ASN A 95 3.20 2.76 4.80
N GLY A 96 3.25 2.20 3.59
CA GLY A 96 2.13 1.48 3.00
C GLY A 96 1.70 0.28 3.84
N ARG A 97 2.65 -0.48 4.36
CA ARG A 97 2.36 -1.61 5.24
C ARG A 97 1.71 -1.16 6.54
N LYS A 98 2.22 -0.07 7.12
CA LYS A 98 1.64 0.50 8.32
C LYS A 98 0.22 1.00 8.06
N LEU A 99 0.00 1.61 6.90
CA LEU A 99 -1.32 2.07 6.50
C LEU A 99 -2.29 0.91 6.33
N GLU A 100 -1.86 -0.18 5.70
CA GLU A 100 -2.69 -1.37 5.54
C GLU A 100 -3.09 -1.96 6.88
N GLN A 101 -2.14 -2.02 7.82
CA GLN A 101 -2.44 -2.48 9.18
C GLN A 101 -3.42 -1.55 9.87
N ALA A 102 -3.25 -0.24 9.70
CA ALA A 102 -4.16 0.74 10.28
C ALA A 102 -5.56 0.63 9.70
N ILE A 103 -5.68 0.40 8.39
CA ILE A 103 -6.97 0.19 7.73
C ILE A 103 -7.65 -1.05 8.28
N CYS A 104 -6.91 -2.14 8.43
CA CYS A 104 -7.45 -3.38 8.96
C CYS A 104 -7.92 -3.20 10.40
N ALA A 105 -7.10 -2.57 11.24
CA ALA A 105 -7.45 -2.30 12.63
C ALA A 105 -8.69 -1.42 12.74
N GLU A 106 -8.77 -0.39 11.90
CA GLU A 106 -9.91 0.51 11.88
C GLU A 106 -11.19 -0.22 11.47
N GLY A 107 -11.10 -1.10 10.47
CA GLY A 107 -12.22 -1.91 10.04
C GLY A 107 -12.72 -2.85 11.13
N LEU A 108 -11.81 -3.48 11.86
CA LEU A 108 -12.17 -4.36 12.96
C LEU A 108 -12.82 -3.60 14.10
N ALA A 109 -12.28 -2.44 14.44
CA ALA A 109 -12.87 -1.58 15.48
C ALA A 109 -14.27 -1.13 15.08
N TYR A 110 -14.46 -0.79 13.81
CA TYR A 110 -15.76 -0.40 13.31
C TYR A 110 -16.75 -1.56 13.39
N LEU A 111 -16.32 -2.75 13.00
CA LEU A 111 -17.15 -3.94 13.09
C LEU A 111 -17.56 -4.24 14.53
N ASP A 112 -16.61 -4.13 15.47
CA ASP A 112 -16.91 -4.34 16.89
C ASP A 112 -17.95 -3.34 17.37
N SER A 113 -17.86 -2.09 16.94
CA SER A 113 -18.86 -1.07 17.26
C SER A 113 -20.22 -1.42 16.70
N LEU A 114 -20.27 -1.90 15.46
CA LEU A 114 -21.52 -2.29 14.83
C LEU A 114 -22.17 -3.48 15.54
N VAL A 115 -21.37 -4.48 15.91
CA VAL A 115 -21.85 -5.65 16.62
C VAL A 115 -22.41 -5.26 18.00
N ALA A 116 -21.68 -4.42 18.72
CA ALA A 116 -22.14 -3.93 20.02
C ALA A 116 -23.46 -3.16 19.91
N GLU A 117 -23.60 -2.33 18.88
CA GLU A 117 -24.83 -1.58 18.65
C GLU A 117 -25.98 -2.50 18.26
N ALA A 118 -25.71 -3.52 17.45
CA ALA A 118 -26.74 -4.47 17.03
C ALA A 118 -27.21 -5.36 18.17
N ALA A 119 -26.37 -5.58 19.18
CA ALA A 119 -26.71 -6.42 20.34
C ALA A 119 -27.65 -5.73 21.34
N ARG A 120 -27.91 -4.43 21.18
CA ARG A 120 -28.86 -3.70 22.03
C ARG A 120 -30.32 -3.93 21.58
#